data_96a673badc70342c3b03af3d5e555ce2
#
_entry.id   96a673badc70342c3b03af3d5e555ce2
#
_cell.length_a   1.000
_cell.length_b   1.000
_cell.length_c   1.000
_cell.angle_alpha   90.00
_cell.angle_beta   90.00
_cell.angle_gamma   90.00
#
_symmetry.space_group_name_H-M   'P 1'
#
loop_
_entity.id
_entity.type
_entity.pdbx_description
1 polymer ?
#
loop_
_entity_poly.entity_id
_entity_poly.type
_entity_poly.pdbx_seq_one_letter_code
_entity_poly.pdbx_strand_id
1 'polypeptide(L)'
;MKEEIIPLSANRILFILGPSIAMTTALLTGVVIPWGGTLTIGGREFSMQIADLNIGILYVFAMVSIGVYGIMIGGWASNNKYALYGSIRAASQMISYELAMGMSIVALVITTGSLSLHEIVQQQHGMHWNIFYQPLGFLLFLTCAFAETNRAPFDLPECETELVGGYHTEYSSMKLGFYLFAEYINMFISSAVISTLYLGGYNMPFIDQLGLSPNAVTLLGTAFFFMKILFMIFLFMWIRWTLPRFRYDQLMNLGWKGLIPLAIFNILATGVFYYLNELF
;
A
#
# COMPACT_ATOMS: atom_id res chain seq x y z
N MET A 1 21.36 -14.80 19.27
CA MET A 1 20.24 -13.84 19.35
C MET A 1 20.77 -12.56 19.96
N LYS A 2 20.33 -11.38 19.47
CA LYS A 2 20.70 -10.11 20.11
C LYS A 2 19.93 -9.97 21.43
N GLU A 3 20.57 -9.38 22.45
CA GLU A 3 19.93 -9.11 23.73
C GLU A 3 18.76 -8.12 23.55
N GLU A 4 17.71 -8.33 24.33
CA GLU A 4 16.56 -7.45 24.38
C GLU A 4 16.80 -6.35 25.40
N ILE A 5 16.91 -5.11 24.91
CA ILE A 5 17.10 -3.94 25.76
C ILE A 5 15.81 -3.14 25.76
N ILE A 6 15.28 -2.85 26.95
CA ILE A 6 14.16 -1.92 27.15
C ILE A 6 14.70 -0.77 27.98
N PRO A 7 14.62 0.49 27.51
CA PRO A 7 15.06 1.64 28.30
C PRO A 7 14.30 1.72 29.62
N LEU A 8 14.99 1.99 30.71
CA LEU A 8 14.40 2.09 32.06
C LEU A 8 13.34 3.21 32.16
N SER A 9 13.48 4.23 31.35
CA SER A 9 12.58 5.39 31.30
C SER A 9 11.36 5.17 30.40
N ALA A 10 11.31 4.08 29.64
CA ALA A 10 10.25 3.78 28.69
C ALA A 10 9.04 3.10 29.36
N ASN A 11 7.83 3.41 28.88
CA ASN A 11 6.64 2.67 29.28
C ASN A 11 6.63 1.31 28.55
N ARG A 12 6.89 0.23 29.31
CA ARG A 12 7.05 -1.13 28.76
C ARG A 12 5.86 -1.62 27.93
N ILE A 13 4.64 -1.30 28.34
CA ILE A 13 3.43 -1.75 27.63
C ILE A 13 3.32 -1.06 26.27
N LEU A 14 3.42 0.26 26.22
CA LEU A 14 3.35 1.03 25.00
C LEU A 14 4.52 0.73 24.06
N PHE A 15 5.71 0.47 24.62
CA PHE A 15 6.90 0.10 23.86
C PHE A 15 6.75 -1.23 23.11
N ILE A 16 6.01 -2.19 23.68
CA ILE A 16 5.69 -3.47 23.02
C ILE A 16 4.51 -3.31 22.04
N LEU A 17 3.53 -2.48 22.38
CA LEU A 17 2.34 -2.27 21.53
C LEU A 17 2.68 -1.63 20.20
N GLY A 18 3.64 -0.70 20.14
CA GLY A 18 4.02 -0.04 18.88
C GLY A 18 4.33 -1.02 17.74
N PRO A 19 5.37 -1.85 17.86
CA PRO A 19 5.71 -2.82 16.81
C PRO A 19 4.63 -3.88 16.60
N SER A 20 3.87 -4.24 17.63
CA SER A 20 2.76 -5.20 17.52
C SER A 20 1.63 -4.64 16.65
N ILE A 21 1.25 -3.38 16.83
CA ILE A 21 0.23 -2.72 15.99
C ILE A 21 0.73 -2.64 14.55
N ALA A 22 1.95 -2.17 14.32
CA ALA A 22 2.50 -2.04 12.96
C ALA A 22 2.50 -3.39 12.21
N MET A 23 2.91 -4.48 12.87
CA MET A 23 2.94 -5.81 12.27
C MET A 23 1.55 -6.39 12.02
N THR A 24 0.63 -6.26 13.00
CA THR A 24 -0.73 -6.80 12.86
C THR A 24 -1.53 -6.08 11.79
N THR A 25 -1.43 -4.76 11.69
CA THR A 25 -2.11 -3.99 10.64
C THR A 25 -1.59 -4.32 9.26
N ALA A 26 -0.27 -4.46 9.10
CA ALA A 26 0.33 -4.89 7.85
C ALA A 26 -0.20 -6.26 7.37
N LEU A 27 -0.31 -7.23 8.26
CA LEU A 27 -0.87 -8.56 7.92
C LEU A 27 -2.37 -8.50 7.61
N LEU A 28 -3.15 -7.75 8.40
CA LEU A 28 -4.59 -7.64 8.22
C LEU A 28 -4.97 -6.96 6.91
N THR A 29 -4.17 -6.04 6.41
CA THR A 29 -4.40 -5.40 5.10
C THR A 29 -4.43 -6.43 3.96
N GLY A 30 -3.63 -7.50 4.05
CA GLY A 30 -3.59 -8.56 3.04
C GLY A 30 -4.80 -9.48 2.97
N VAL A 31 -5.68 -9.45 3.97
CA VAL A 31 -6.86 -10.34 4.08
C VAL A 31 -7.90 -10.09 2.98
N VAL A 32 -8.01 -8.86 2.51
CA VAL A 32 -9.04 -8.43 1.55
C VAL A 32 -8.56 -8.52 0.10
N ILE A 33 -7.27 -8.76 -0.13
CA ILE A 33 -6.70 -8.83 -1.47
C ILE A 33 -7.16 -10.12 -2.18
N PRO A 34 -7.72 -10.04 -3.38
CA PRO A 34 -8.07 -11.21 -4.18
C PRO A 34 -6.81 -11.80 -4.81
N TRP A 35 -6.24 -12.84 -4.18
CA TRP A 35 -5.01 -13.50 -4.64
C TRP A 35 -5.20 -14.33 -5.90
N GLY A 36 -6.44 -14.76 -6.17
CA GLY A 36 -6.79 -15.57 -7.33
C GLY A 36 -8.30 -15.70 -7.46
N GLY A 37 -8.75 -16.41 -8.48
CA GLY A 37 -10.14 -16.76 -8.67
C GLY A 37 -10.63 -17.88 -7.74
N THR A 38 -11.64 -18.63 -8.17
CA THR A 38 -12.18 -19.79 -7.42
C THR A 38 -11.52 -21.08 -7.88
N LEU A 39 -11.12 -21.92 -6.94
CA LEU A 39 -10.61 -23.28 -7.16
C LEU A 39 -11.67 -24.31 -6.80
N THR A 40 -11.94 -25.24 -7.72
CA THR A 40 -12.86 -26.38 -7.47
C THR A 40 -12.06 -27.63 -7.13
N ILE A 41 -12.12 -28.06 -5.87
CA ILE A 41 -11.44 -29.28 -5.38
C ILE A 41 -12.49 -30.23 -4.81
N GLY A 42 -12.63 -31.42 -5.40
CA GLY A 42 -13.57 -32.43 -4.93
C GLY A 42 -15.04 -31.98 -4.95
N GLY A 43 -15.44 -31.11 -5.89
CA GLY A 43 -16.81 -30.59 -6.02
C GLY A 43 -17.14 -29.44 -5.05
N ARG A 44 -16.17 -28.93 -4.32
CA ARG A 44 -16.32 -27.71 -3.50
C ARG A 44 -15.53 -26.57 -4.12
N GLU A 45 -16.12 -25.39 -4.10
CA GLU A 45 -15.48 -24.15 -4.57
C GLU A 45 -14.80 -23.44 -3.41
N PHE A 46 -13.52 -23.10 -3.60
CA PHE A 46 -12.71 -22.34 -2.66
C PHE A 46 -12.29 -21.04 -3.32
N SER A 47 -12.72 -19.91 -2.77
CA SER A 47 -12.23 -18.61 -3.18
C SER A 47 -10.79 -18.42 -2.67
N MET A 48 -9.89 -17.92 -3.53
CA MET A 48 -8.52 -17.55 -3.14
C MET A 48 -8.44 -16.15 -2.51
N GLN A 49 -9.50 -15.70 -1.91
CA GLN A 49 -9.61 -14.48 -1.10
C GLN A 49 -10.07 -14.86 0.29
N ILE A 50 -9.41 -14.34 1.34
CA ILE A 50 -9.72 -14.71 2.73
C ILE A 50 -11.05 -14.07 3.14
N ALA A 51 -11.25 -12.79 2.85
CA ALA A 51 -12.49 -12.08 3.12
C ALA A 51 -12.87 -11.21 1.91
N ASP A 52 -14.05 -11.45 1.36
CA ASP A 52 -14.64 -10.60 0.34
C ASP A 52 -15.52 -9.54 1.00
N LEU A 53 -15.09 -8.28 0.93
CA LEU A 53 -15.77 -7.14 1.50
C LEU A 53 -16.21 -6.18 0.40
N ASN A 54 -17.49 -5.80 0.39
CA ASN A 54 -18.02 -4.82 -0.56
C ASN A 54 -17.32 -3.45 -0.47
N ILE A 55 -16.70 -3.14 0.68
CA ILE A 55 -15.96 -1.92 0.96
C ILE A 55 -14.46 -2.22 1.12
N GLY A 56 -13.92 -3.16 0.34
CA GLY A 56 -12.54 -3.65 0.45
C GLY A 56 -11.48 -2.56 0.42
N ILE A 57 -11.62 -1.57 -0.46
CA ILE A 57 -10.71 -0.43 -0.55
C ILE A 57 -10.69 0.38 0.75
N LEU A 58 -11.85 0.70 1.33
CA LEU A 58 -11.92 1.46 2.58
C LEU A 58 -11.30 0.68 3.74
N TYR A 59 -11.46 -0.65 3.76
CA TYR A 59 -10.81 -1.50 4.74
C TYR A 59 -9.27 -1.42 4.64
N VAL A 60 -8.71 -1.48 3.42
CA VAL A 60 -7.26 -1.33 3.19
C VAL A 60 -6.76 -0.02 3.77
N PHE A 61 -7.43 1.11 3.45
CA PHE A 61 -7.05 2.43 4.00
C PHE A 61 -7.16 2.48 5.51
N ALA A 62 -8.24 1.95 6.09
CA ALA A 62 -8.42 1.94 7.55
C ALA A 62 -7.27 1.18 8.25
N MET A 63 -6.85 0.03 7.70
CA MET A 63 -5.75 -0.74 8.30
C MET A 63 -4.41 -0.02 8.18
N VAL A 64 -4.16 0.61 7.05
CA VAL A 64 -2.97 1.43 6.81
C VAL A 64 -2.91 2.61 7.79
N SER A 65 -4.00 3.37 7.92
CA SER A 65 -4.10 4.48 8.89
C SER A 65 -3.82 4.03 10.33
N ILE A 66 -4.31 2.85 10.75
CA ILE A 66 -4.02 2.31 12.08
C ILE A 66 -2.52 1.99 12.22
N GLY A 67 -1.84 1.58 11.14
CA GLY A 67 -0.40 1.32 11.13
C GLY A 67 0.44 2.55 11.54
N VAL A 68 0.00 3.75 11.17
CA VAL A 68 0.66 5.01 11.55
C VAL A 68 0.73 5.18 13.07
N TYR A 69 -0.34 4.81 13.79
CA TYR A 69 -0.36 4.87 15.25
C TYR A 69 0.68 3.93 15.88
N GLY A 70 0.99 2.79 15.25
CA GLY A 70 2.05 1.90 15.71
C GLY A 70 3.41 2.59 15.76
N ILE A 71 3.74 3.38 14.74
CA ILE A 71 4.98 4.17 14.67
C ILE A 71 4.95 5.32 15.69
N MET A 72 3.85 6.05 15.80
CA MET A 72 3.72 7.16 16.75
C MET A 72 3.84 6.71 18.20
N ILE A 73 3.12 5.66 18.59
CA ILE A 73 3.14 5.11 19.94
C ILE A 73 4.54 4.60 20.27
N GLY A 74 5.19 3.93 19.33
CA GLY A 74 6.54 3.41 19.51
C GLY A 74 7.58 4.51 19.74
N GLY A 75 7.58 5.56 18.94
CA GLY A 75 8.47 6.70 19.11
C GLY A 75 8.22 7.47 20.40
N TRP A 76 6.96 7.64 20.81
CA TRP A 76 6.61 8.27 22.06
C TRP A 76 7.01 7.42 23.27
N ALA A 77 6.75 6.12 23.24
CA ALA A 77 7.06 5.19 24.32
C ALA A 77 8.56 5.06 24.60
N SER A 78 9.40 5.31 23.60
CA SER A 78 10.87 5.26 23.68
C SER A 78 11.46 6.31 24.62
N ASN A 79 10.71 7.36 24.96
CA ASN A 79 11.15 8.49 25.80
C ASN A 79 12.49 9.12 25.35
N ASN A 80 12.75 9.09 24.04
CA ASN A 80 13.92 9.70 23.41
C ASN A 80 13.46 10.80 22.45
N LYS A 81 14.11 11.98 22.49
CA LYS A 81 13.78 13.11 21.63
C LYS A 81 13.89 12.80 20.15
N TYR A 82 14.93 12.07 19.75
CA TYR A 82 15.14 11.68 18.35
C TYR A 82 14.07 10.70 17.85
N ALA A 83 13.71 9.72 18.68
CA ALA A 83 12.64 8.78 18.36
C ALA A 83 11.28 9.48 18.24
N LEU A 84 10.98 10.43 19.11
CA LEU A 84 9.75 11.23 19.06
C LEU A 84 9.69 12.10 17.79
N TYR A 85 10.76 12.81 17.46
CA TYR A 85 10.80 13.61 16.22
C TYR A 85 10.72 12.73 14.96
N GLY A 86 11.38 11.57 14.96
CA GLY A 86 11.29 10.61 13.86
C GLY A 86 9.86 10.10 13.65
N SER A 87 9.16 9.73 14.72
CA SER A 87 7.79 9.25 14.65
C SER A 87 6.79 10.33 14.21
N ILE A 88 6.94 11.58 14.66
CA ILE A 88 6.09 12.70 14.23
C ILE A 88 6.32 13.00 12.74
N ARG A 89 7.57 12.99 12.25
CA ARG A 89 7.88 13.17 10.84
C ARG A 89 7.28 12.05 9.98
N ALA A 90 7.40 10.78 10.42
CA ALA A 90 6.79 9.65 9.76
C ALA A 90 5.28 9.79 9.66
N ALA A 91 4.61 10.06 10.77
CA ALA A 91 3.17 10.20 10.82
C ALA A 91 2.66 11.35 9.94
N SER A 92 3.31 12.52 9.98
CA SER A 92 2.90 13.65 9.14
C SER A 92 3.09 13.36 7.65
N GLN A 93 4.12 12.62 7.26
CA GLN A 93 4.31 12.15 5.89
C GLN A 93 3.18 11.21 5.48
N MET A 94 2.98 10.11 6.22
CA MET A 94 1.99 9.09 5.88
C MET A 94 0.58 9.69 5.77
N ILE A 95 0.12 10.47 6.74
CA ILE A 95 -1.21 11.12 6.73
C ILE A 95 -1.36 12.06 5.52
N SER A 96 -0.33 12.84 5.20
CA SER A 96 -0.40 13.79 4.08
C SER A 96 -0.51 13.09 2.72
N TYR A 97 0.22 12.00 2.54
CA TYR A 97 0.20 11.24 1.29
C TYR A 97 -1.00 10.29 1.18
N GLU A 98 -1.53 9.81 2.31
CA GLU A 98 -2.76 9.04 2.37
C GLU A 98 -3.95 9.84 1.82
N LEU A 99 -4.05 11.14 2.11
CA LEU A 99 -5.07 12.00 1.53
C LEU A 99 -5.00 12.05 -0.01
N ALA A 100 -3.81 12.26 -0.57
CA ALA A 100 -3.63 12.31 -2.02
C ALA A 100 -3.90 10.93 -2.67
N MET A 101 -3.50 9.85 -2.01
CA MET A 101 -3.76 8.48 -2.43
C MET A 101 -5.26 8.17 -2.43
N GLY A 102 -5.98 8.55 -1.37
CA GLY A 102 -7.43 8.40 -1.29
C GLY A 102 -8.16 9.15 -2.40
N MET A 103 -7.75 10.39 -2.70
CA MET A 103 -8.31 11.14 -3.83
C MET A 103 -8.06 10.47 -5.18
N SER A 104 -6.88 9.87 -5.41
CA SER A 104 -6.61 9.14 -6.66
C SER A 104 -7.53 7.94 -6.85
N ILE A 105 -7.90 7.27 -5.74
CA ILE A 105 -8.86 6.16 -5.76
C ILE A 105 -10.29 6.63 -5.99
N VAL A 106 -10.69 7.79 -5.48
CA VAL A 106 -12.03 8.33 -5.78
C VAL A 106 -12.23 8.46 -7.29
N ALA A 107 -11.24 8.92 -8.03
CA ALA A 107 -11.29 8.97 -9.50
C ALA A 107 -11.46 7.56 -10.13
N LEU A 108 -10.78 6.56 -9.58
CA LEU A 108 -10.91 5.17 -10.03
C LEU A 108 -12.29 4.58 -9.69
N VAL A 109 -12.84 4.88 -8.52
CA VAL A 109 -14.17 4.43 -8.10
C VAL A 109 -15.28 5.06 -8.97
N ILE A 110 -15.11 6.30 -9.42
CA ILE A 110 -16.04 6.94 -10.37
C ILE A 110 -16.13 6.13 -11.68
N THR A 111 -15.01 5.58 -12.15
CA THR A 111 -14.98 4.77 -13.39
C THR A 111 -15.46 3.34 -13.19
N THR A 112 -15.18 2.72 -12.05
CA THR A 112 -15.52 1.31 -11.78
C THR A 112 -16.89 1.14 -11.10
N GLY A 113 -17.39 2.17 -10.40
CA GLY A 113 -18.66 2.12 -9.68
C GLY A 113 -18.66 1.20 -8.45
N SER A 114 -17.53 0.61 -8.07
CA SER A 114 -17.43 -0.34 -6.97
C SER A 114 -16.26 -0.05 -6.04
N LEU A 115 -16.45 -0.38 -4.74
CA LEU A 115 -15.40 -0.36 -3.71
C LEU A 115 -14.86 -1.76 -3.40
N SER A 116 -15.45 -2.82 -3.99
CA SER A 116 -14.98 -4.20 -3.84
C SER A 116 -13.76 -4.44 -4.73
N LEU A 117 -12.67 -4.92 -4.14
CA LEU A 117 -11.45 -5.27 -4.88
C LEU A 117 -11.72 -6.41 -5.87
N HIS A 118 -12.59 -7.35 -5.52
CA HIS A 118 -12.96 -8.46 -6.37
C HIS A 118 -13.69 -8.00 -7.63
N GLU A 119 -14.71 -7.14 -7.50
CA GLU A 119 -15.45 -6.58 -8.62
C GLU A 119 -14.57 -5.73 -9.55
N ILE A 120 -13.68 -4.92 -8.97
CA ILE A 120 -12.71 -4.12 -9.74
C ILE A 120 -11.80 -5.01 -10.58
N VAL A 121 -11.34 -6.14 -10.04
CA VAL A 121 -10.53 -7.09 -10.81
C VAL A 121 -11.37 -7.74 -11.90
N GLN A 122 -12.62 -8.12 -11.62
CA GLN A 122 -13.51 -8.72 -12.62
C GLN A 122 -13.81 -7.79 -13.80
N GLN A 123 -13.96 -6.48 -13.57
CA GLN A 123 -14.17 -5.50 -14.62
C GLN A 123 -12.96 -5.35 -15.56
N GLN A 124 -11.76 -5.66 -15.09
CA GLN A 124 -10.51 -5.55 -15.84
C GLN A 124 -10.20 -6.83 -16.65
N HIS A 125 -11.15 -7.30 -17.48
CA HIS A 125 -10.92 -8.44 -18.35
C HIS A 125 -10.07 -8.10 -19.59
N GLY A 126 -9.25 -9.04 -20.03
CA GLY A 126 -8.43 -8.92 -21.23
C GLY A 126 -7.40 -7.79 -21.12
N MET A 127 -7.44 -6.82 -22.03
CA MET A 127 -6.55 -5.65 -22.07
C MET A 127 -7.18 -4.40 -21.45
N HIS A 128 -8.37 -4.49 -20.85
CA HIS A 128 -9.06 -3.34 -20.24
C HIS A 128 -8.55 -3.04 -18.83
N TRP A 129 -7.25 -2.79 -18.70
CA TRP A 129 -6.65 -2.44 -17.42
C TRP A 129 -6.87 -0.96 -17.09
N ASN A 130 -7.14 -0.66 -15.84
CA ASN A 130 -7.40 0.71 -15.37
C ASN A 130 -6.21 1.66 -15.58
N ILE A 131 -4.99 1.15 -15.71
CA ILE A 131 -3.81 1.95 -16.03
C ILE A 131 -3.95 2.70 -17.36
N PHE A 132 -4.64 2.15 -18.36
CA PHE A 132 -4.85 2.79 -19.66
C PHE A 132 -5.94 3.86 -19.61
N TYR A 133 -6.95 3.66 -18.77
CA TYR A 133 -8.06 4.61 -18.61
C TYR A 133 -7.70 5.76 -17.64
N GLN A 134 -6.86 5.47 -16.66
CA GLN A 134 -6.46 6.44 -15.63
C GLN A 134 -4.95 6.46 -15.39
N PRO A 135 -4.13 6.84 -16.38
CA PRO A 135 -2.68 6.87 -16.22
C PRO A 135 -2.22 7.90 -15.18
N LEU A 136 -2.91 9.04 -15.07
CA LEU A 136 -2.61 10.04 -14.06
C LEU A 136 -2.92 9.53 -12.65
N GLY A 137 -4.07 8.86 -12.47
CA GLY A 137 -4.44 8.22 -11.21
C GLY A 137 -3.43 7.16 -10.77
N PHE A 138 -2.94 6.35 -11.71
CA PHE A 138 -1.88 5.37 -11.44
C PHE A 138 -0.57 6.02 -10.96
N LEU A 139 -0.09 7.08 -11.63
CA LEU A 139 1.13 7.79 -11.23
C LEU A 139 0.99 8.44 -9.86
N LEU A 140 -0.17 9.06 -9.57
CA LEU A 140 -0.47 9.64 -8.26
C LEU A 140 -0.47 8.57 -7.17
N PHE A 141 -1.18 7.46 -7.41
CA PHE A 141 -1.23 6.35 -6.46
C PHE A 141 0.15 5.76 -6.22
N LEU A 142 0.93 5.53 -7.28
CA LEU A 142 2.27 4.98 -7.19
C LEU A 142 3.20 5.87 -6.36
N THR A 143 3.20 7.19 -6.60
CA THR A 143 4.03 8.13 -5.82
C THR A 143 3.63 8.17 -4.34
N CYS A 144 2.33 8.12 -4.04
CA CYS A 144 1.84 8.06 -2.66
C CYS A 144 2.20 6.73 -1.98
N ALA A 145 2.13 5.61 -2.70
CA ALA A 145 2.52 4.30 -2.20
C ALA A 145 4.01 4.22 -1.79
N PHE A 146 4.91 4.90 -2.53
CA PHE A 146 6.31 5.05 -2.11
C PHE A 146 6.44 5.81 -0.80
N ALA A 147 5.70 6.91 -0.64
CA ALA A 147 5.76 7.72 0.56
C ALA A 147 5.18 6.99 1.79
N GLU A 148 4.19 6.14 1.58
CA GLU A 148 3.55 5.37 2.64
C GLU A 148 4.40 4.20 3.13
N THR A 149 5.14 3.55 2.23
CA THR A 149 6.05 2.47 2.61
C THR A 149 7.35 2.96 3.25
N ASN A 150 7.49 4.28 3.48
CA ASN A 150 8.67 4.91 4.07
C ASN A 150 10.00 4.50 3.40
N ARG A 151 9.98 4.22 2.10
CA ARG A 151 11.18 3.83 1.35
C ARG A 151 11.77 4.99 0.57
N ALA A 152 13.08 4.97 0.37
CA ALA A 152 13.73 5.98 -0.46
C ALA A 152 13.05 6.06 -1.84
N PRO A 153 12.75 7.27 -2.36
CA PRO A 153 13.29 8.58 -1.97
C PRO A 153 12.58 9.27 -0.79
N PHE A 154 11.52 8.68 -0.21
CA PHE A 154 10.67 9.25 0.86
C PHE A 154 11.01 8.73 2.26
N ASP A 155 12.21 8.22 2.49
CA ASP A 155 12.70 7.60 3.73
C ASP A 155 13.18 8.67 4.74
N LEU A 156 12.26 9.50 5.21
CA LEU A 156 12.55 10.53 6.22
C LEU A 156 12.54 10.02 7.67
N PRO A 157 11.74 8.99 8.02
CA PRO A 157 11.71 8.46 9.38
C PRO A 157 13.01 7.83 9.85
N GLU A 158 13.77 7.21 8.92
CA GLU A 158 15.02 6.48 9.18
C GLU A 158 16.28 7.32 8.93
N CYS A 159 16.16 8.66 8.79
CA CYS A 159 17.27 9.51 8.41
C CYS A 159 18.43 9.43 9.40
N GLU A 160 19.38 8.51 9.18
CA GLU A 160 20.54 8.27 10.05
C GLU A 160 21.39 9.52 10.23
N THR A 161 21.48 10.35 9.20
CA THR A 161 22.27 11.58 9.22
C THR A 161 21.63 12.70 10.04
N GLU A 162 20.32 12.69 10.27
CA GLU A 162 19.59 13.73 11.00
C GLU A 162 19.07 13.26 12.36
N LEU A 163 18.61 12.00 12.46
CA LEU A 163 17.85 11.47 13.60
C LEU A 163 18.45 10.19 14.21
N VAL A 164 19.69 9.88 13.92
CA VAL A 164 20.45 8.70 14.42
C VAL A 164 19.88 7.36 13.93
N GLY A 165 18.59 7.12 13.98
CA GLY A 165 17.87 5.93 13.53
C GLY A 165 16.37 6.16 13.57
N GLY A 166 15.95 7.41 13.76
CA GLY A 166 14.53 7.77 13.75
C GLY A 166 13.73 7.13 14.89
N TYR A 167 12.50 6.69 14.59
CA TYR A 167 11.56 6.18 15.59
C TYR A 167 11.99 4.85 16.23
N HIS A 168 12.86 4.07 15.58
CA HIS A 168 13.29 2.76 16.05
C HIS A 168 14.66 2.78 16.77
N THR A 169 15.21 3.95 17.05
CA THR A 169 16.56 4.12 17.68
C THR A 169 16.73 3.30 18.95
N GLU A 170 15.71 3.21 19.81
CA GLU A 170 15.77 2.48 21.07
C GLU A 170 15.33 1.01 20.94
N TYR A 171 14.84 0.61 19.77
CA TYR A 171 14.36 -0.75 19.56
C TYR A 171 15.51 -1.71 19.25
N SER A 172 15.46 -2.90 19.84
CA SER A 172 16.43 -3.96 19.63
C SER A 172 15.77 -5.33 19.48
N SER A 173 16.54 -6.33 19.02
CA SER A 173 16.11 -7.72 18.93
C SER A 173 14.82 -7.89 18.08
N MET A 174 13.88 -8.74 18.53
CA MET A 174 12.64 -9.05 17.78
C MET A 174 11.70 -7.85 17.63
N LYS A 175 11.72 -6.89 18.56
CA LYS A 175 10.86 -5.71 18.48
C LYS A 175 11.24 -4.81 17.29
N LEU A 176 12.53 -4.63 17.06
CA LEU A 176 13.03 -3.99 15.84
C LEU A 176 12.68 -4.83 14.62
N GLY A 177 12.81 -6.15 14.72
CA GLY A 177 12.45 -7.08 13.66
C GLY A 177 10.99 -6.91 13.21
N PHE A 178 10.05 -6.72 14.11
CA PHE A 178 8.63 -6.52 13.77
C PHE A 178 8.40 -5.22 12.99
N TYR A 179 9.07 -4.12 13.30
CA TYR A 179 8.99 -2.91 12.49
C TYR A 179 9.52 -3.12 11.08
N LEU A 180 10.72 -3.70 10.96
CA LEU A 180 11.32 -3.98 9.65
C LEU A 180 10.46 -4.95 8.83
N PHE A 181 9.94 -6.01 9.44
CA PHE A 181 9.03 -6.92 8.77
C PHE A 181 7.74 -6.24 8.33
N ALA A 182 7.15 -5.39 9.18
CA ALA A 182 5.95 -4.62 8.83
C ALA A 182 6.17 -3.75 7.60
N GLU A 183 7.32 -3.08 7.48
CA GLU A 183 7.67 -2.28 6.30
C GLU A 183 7.78 -3.11 5.02
N TYR A 184 8.45 -4.28 5.08
CA TYR A 184 8.55 -5.16 3.92
C TYR A 184 7.19 -5.75 3.52
N ILE A 185 6.37 -6.12 4.50
CA ILE A 185 5.00 -6.59 4.25
C ILE A 185 4.16 -5.48 3.63
N ASN A 186 4.25 -4.24 4.14
CA ASN A 186 3.55 -3.09 3.58
C ASN A 186 3.96 -2.84 2.12
N MET A 187 5.25 -2.94 1.79
CA MET A 187 5.73 -2.83 0.40
C MET A 187 5.14 -3.93 -0.49
N PHE A 188 5.09 -5.18 -0.01
CA PHE A 188 4.50 -6.30 -0.74
C PHE A 188 2.99 -6.08 -0.95
N ILE A 189 2.27 -5.69 0.09
CA ILE A 189 0.82 -5.45 0.05
C ILE A 189 0.48 -4.24 -0.82
N SER A 190 1.22 -3.14 -0.71
CA SER A 190 1.06 -1.96 -1.57
C SER A 190 1.25 -2.34 -3.04
N SER A 191 2.26 -3.16 -3.36
CA SER A 191 2.46 -3.71 -4.70
C SER A 191 1.28 -4.58 -5.18
N ALA A 192 0.70 -5.38 -4.28
CA ALA A 192 -0.48 -6.18 -4.57
C ALA A 192 -1.72 -5.31 -4.82
N VAL A 193 -1.94 -4.28 -3.99
CA VAL A 193 -3.04 -3.32 -4.17
C VAL A 193 -2.92 -2.56 -5.48
N ILE A 194 -1.73 -2.07 -5.85
CA ILE A 194 -1.49 -1.44 -7.15
C ILE A 194 -1.83 -2.40 -8.29
N SER A 195 -1.41 -3.65 -8.18
CA SER A 195 -1.66 -4.66 -9.20
C SER A 195 -3.15 -5.00 -9.33
N THR A 196 -3.90 -5.01 -8.23
CA THR A 196 -5.35 -5.24 -8.24
C THR A 196 -6.12 -4.07 -8.84
N LEU A 197 -5.76 -2.83 -8.46
CA LEU A 197 -6.50 -1.63 -8.86
C LEU A 197 -6.24 -1.21 -10.31
N TYR A 198 -4.98 -1.33 -10.78
CA TYR A 198 -4.56 -0.75 -12.06
C TYR A 198 -4.09 -1.77 -13.10
N LEU A 199 -3.59 -2.94 -12.69
CA LEU A 199 -3.02 -3.93 -13.60
C LEU A 199 -3.91 -5.19 -13.77
N GLY A 200 -5.16 -5.14 -13.34
CA GLY A 200 -6.12 -6.24 -13.53
C GLY A 200 -5.97 -7.42 -12.59
N GLY A 201 -5.23 -7.27 -11.47
CA GLY A 201 -5.09 -8.33 -10.46
C GLY A 201 -4.64 -9.67 -11.04
N TYR A 202 -5.38 -10.74 -10.77
CA TYR A 202 -5.11 -12.09 -11.26
C TYR A 202 -5.58 -12.32 -12.72
N ASN A 203 -6.27 -11.36 -13.36
CA ASN A 203 -6.68 -11.50 -14.74
C ASN A 203 -5.46 -11.46 -15.68
N MET A 204 -5.33 -12.51 -16.47
CA MET A 204 -4.31 -12.64 -17.51
C MET A 204 -4.92 -12.32 -18.88
N PRO A 205 -4.30 -11.44 -19.69
CA PRO A 205 -4.76 -11.21 -21.04
C PRO A 205 -4.71 -12.50 -21.87
N PHE A 206 -5.71 -12.70 -22.74
CA PHE A 206 -5.80 -13.85 -23.66
C PHE A 206 -6.00 -15.24 -23.00
N ILE A 207 -6.29 -15.33 -21.69
CA ILE A 207 -6.46 -16.62 -21.00
C ILE A 207 -7.64 -17.43 -21.54
N ASP A 208 -8.70 -16.76 -21.97
CA ASP A 208 -9.92 -17.39 -22.52
C ASP A 208 -9.65 -18.13 -23.84
N GLN A 209 -8.60 -17.76 -24.57
CA GLN A 209 -8.23 -18.37 -25.84
C GLN A 209 -7.49 -19.71 -25.67
N LEU A 210 -7.00 -20.01 -24.47
CA LEU A 210 -6.18 -21.20 -24.21
C LEU A 210 -7.01 -22.47 -23.98
N GLY A 211 -8.33 -22.37 -23.78
CA GLY A 211 -9.24 -23.52 -23.61
C GLY A 211 -8.86 -24.44 -22.42
N LEU A 212 -8.24 -23.89 -21.38
CA LEU A 212 -7.75 -24.63 -20.22
C LEU A 212 -8.88 -24.97 -19.23
N SER A 213 -8.65 -25.97 -18.39
CA SER A 213 -9.58 -26.27 -17.28
C SER A 213 -9.70 -25.08 -16.32
N PRO A 214 -10.87 -24.86 -15.67
CA PRO A 214 -11.09 -23.72 -14.76
C PRO A 214 -10.02 -23.62 -13.65
N ASN A 215 -9.62 -24.74 -13.10
CA ASN A 215 -8.57 -24.77 -12.06
C ASN A 215 -7.19 -24.35 -12.60
N ALA A 216 -6.85 -24.76 -13.84
CA ALA A 216 -5.58 -24.35 -14.45
C ALA A 216 -5.58 -22.83 -14.75
N VAL A 217 -6.71 -22.28 -15.18
CA VAL A 217 -6.91 -20.83 -15.36
C VAL A 217 -6.67 -20.09 -14.05
N THR A 218 -7.26 -20.55 -12.95
CA THR A 218 -7.11 -19.93 -11.62
C THR A 218 -5.64 -19.98 -11.14
N LEU A 219 -4.97 -21.10 -11.28
CA LEU A 219 -3.57 -21.25 -10.87
C LEU A 219 -2.63 -20.37 -11.71
N LEU A 220 -2.84 -20.33 -13.02
CA LEU A 220 -2.07 -19.46 -13.92
C LEU A 220 -2.33 -17.98 -13.62
N GLY A 221 -3.58 -17.61 -13.37
CA GLY A 221 -3.96 -16.25 -12.97
C GLY A 221 -3.26 -15.83 -11.67
N THR A 222 -3.26 -16.71 -10.67
CA THR A 222 -2.54 -16.47 -9.41
C THR A 222 -1.03 -16.30 -9.64
N ALA A 223 -0.41 -17.17 -10.42
CA ALA A 223 1.01 -17.05 -10.75
C ALA A 223 1.32 -15.73 -11.49
N PHE A 224 0.46 -15.34 -12.41
CA PHE A 224 0.58 -14.07 -13.13
C PHE A 224 0.42 -12.85 -12.21
N PHE A 225 -0.48 -12.93 -11.22
CA PHE A 225 -0.62 -11.91 -10.19
C PHE A 225 0.66 -11.73 -9.36
N PHE A 226 1.24 -12.83 -8.90
CA PHE A 226 2.54 -12.79 -8.20
C PHE A 226 3.66 -12.22 -9.08
N MET A 227 3.66 -12.50 -10.38
CA MET A 227 4.62 -11.91 -11.32
C MET A 227 4.46 -10.38 -11.41
N LYS A 228 3.23 -9.86 -11.45
CA LYS A 228 2.95 -8.41 -11.40
C LYS A 228 3.43 -7.80 -10.09
N ILE A 229 3.19 -8.45 -8.96
CA ILE A 229 3.67 -8.00 -7.64
C ILE A 229 5.20 -7.92 -7.63
N LEU A 230 5.89 -8.95 -8.11
CA LEU A 230 7.36 -8.98 -8.20
C LEU A 230 7.88 -7.86 -9.12
N PHE A 231 7.19 -7.61 -10.23
CA PHE A 231 7.52 -6.48 -11.12
C PHE A 231 7.39 -5.14 -10.40
N MET A 232 6.32 -4.93 -9.63
CA MET A 232 6.13 -3.72 -8.84
C MET A 232 7.20 -3.58 -7.74
N ILE A 233 7.53 -4.66 -7.04
CA ILE A 233 8.61 -4.67 -6.05
C ILE A 233 9.96 -4.34 -6.71
N PHE A 234 10.22 -4.91 -7.89
CA PHE A 234 11.42 -4.55 -8.66
C PHE A 234 11.46 -3.06 -8.99
N LEU A 235 10.32 -2.47 -9.39
CA LEU A 235 10.21 -1.04 -9.65
C LEU A 235 10.45 -0.21 -8.38
N PHE A 236 9.93 -0.62 -7.21
CA PHE A 236 10.25 -0.02 -5.92
C PHE A 236 11.75 -0.04 -5.63
N MET A 237 12.39 -1.18 -5.84
CA MET A 237 13.83 -1.34 -5.64
C MET A 237 14.63 -0.48 -6.63
N TRP A 238 14.25 -0.45 -7.89
CA TRP A 238 14.92 0.34 -8.92
C TRP A 238 14.88 1.85 -8.60
N ILE A 239 13.71 2.36 -8.25
CA ILE A 239 13.55 3.77 -7.87
C ILE A 239 14.38 4.10 -6.62
N ARG A 240 14.38 3.20 -5.62
CA ARG A 240 15.20 3.37 -4.41
C ARG A 240 16.70 3.57 -4.71
N TRP A 241 17.23 2.88 -5.70
CA TRP A 241 18.66 2.94 -6.04
C TRP A 241 19.02 4.06 -7.04
N THR A 242 18.02 4.65 -7.70
CA THR A 242 18.25 5.67 -8.75
C THR A 242 17.96 7.09 -8.29
N LEU A 243 16.97 7.30 -7.44
CA LEU A 243 16.56 8.62 -7.02
C LEU A 243 17.23 9.04 -5.70
N PRO A 244 17.70 10.30 -5.60
CA PRO A 244 18.21 10.85 -4.36
C PRO A 244 17.05 11.05 -3.36
N ARG A 245 17.39 11.09 -2.07
CA ARG A 245 16.44 11.34 -0.98
C ARG A 245 15.91 12.77 -1.04
N PHE A 246 14.62 12.95 -0.80
CA PHE A 246 14.00 14.27 -0.64
C PHE A 246 14.23 14.84 0.75
N ARG A 247 14.31 16.18 0.82
CA ARG A 247 14.27 16.89 2.08
C ARG A 247 12.83 17.01 2.56
N TYR A 248 12.62 17.09 3.89
CA TYR A 248 11.29 17.13 4.50
C TYR A 248 10.38 18.24 3.92
N ASP A 249 10.93 19.46 3.75
CA ASP A 249 10.19 20.60 3.19
C ASP A 249 9.72 20.34 1.75
N GLN A 250 10.59 19.72 0.94
CA GLN A 250 10.30 19.38 -0.45
C GLN A 250 9.20 18.33 -0.54
N LEU A 251 9.29 17.32 0.33
CA LEU A 251 8.33 16.24 0.40
C LEU A 251 6.95 16.74 0.80
N MET A 252 6.84 17.56 1.86
CA MET A 252 5.56 18.12 2.28
C MET A 252 4.98 19.08 1.23
N ASN A 253 5.80 19.90 0.58
CA ASN A 253 5.35 20.75 -0.53
C ASN A 253 4.88 19.94 -1.74
N LEU A 254 5.55 18.82 -2.08
CA LEU A 254 5.14 17.91 -3.15
C LEU A 254 3.74 17.32 -2.85
N GLY A 255 3.51 16.83 -1.64
CA GLY A 255 2.22 16.27 -1.22
C GLY A 255 1.09 17.32 -1.32
N TRP A 256 1.25 18.43 -0.62
CA TRP A 256 0.18 19.43 -0.49
C TRP A 256 -0.02 20.32 -1.71
N LYS A 257 1.06 20.78 -2.35
CA LYS A 257 0.99 21.72 -3.48
C LYS A 257 1.05 21.04 -4.85
N GLY A 258 1.52 19.80 -4.92
CA GLY A 258 1.63 19.04 -6.16
C GLY A 258 0.55 17.97 -6.27
N LEU A 259 0.63 16.93 -5.42
CA LEU A 259 -0.17 15.72 -5.59
C LEU A 259 -1.66 15.93 -5.29
N ILE A 260 -2.02 16.68 -4.23
CA ILE A 260 -3.41 16.94 -3.89
C ILE A 260 -4.13 17.75 -4.99
N PRO A 261 -3.60 18.89 -5.50
CA PRO A 261 -4.24 19.59 -6.60
C PRO A 261 -4.34 18.75 -7.89
N LEU A 262 -3.33 17.96 -8.19
CA LEU A 262 -3.36 17.03 -9.34
C LEU A 262 -4.41 15.93 -9.15
N ALA A 263 -4.58 15.41 -7.94
CA ALA A 263 -5.61 14.42 -7.64
C ALA A 263 -7.02 15.00 -7.79
N ILE A 264 -7.25 16.24 -7.31
CA ILE A 264 -8.53 16.95 -7.52
C ILE A 264 -8.79 17.16 -9.01
N PHE A 265 -7.77 17.60 -9.74
CA PHE A 265 -7.88 17.75 -11.20
C PHE A 265 -8.24 16.42 -11.88
N ASN A 266 -7.60 15.31 -11.47
CA ASN A 266 -7.91 13.99 -12.00
C ASN A 266 -9.37 13.57 -11.74
N ILE A 267 -9.90 13.82 -10.53
CA ILE A 267 -11.31 13.55 -10.19
C ILE A 267 -12.24 14.33 -11.10
N LEU A 268 -12.02 15.63 -11.26
CA LEU A 268 -12.85 16.49 -12.09
C LEU A 268 -12.79 16.08 -13.56
N ALA A 269 -11.61 15.81 -14.09
CA ALA A 269 -11.41 15.37 -15.47
C ALA A 269 -12.11 14.03 -15.74
N THR A 270 -12.00 13.07 -14.82
CA THR A 270 -12.67 11.77 -14.91
C THR A 270 -14.20 11.93 -14.87
N GLY A 271 -14.72 12.74 -13.94
CA GLY A 271 -16.15 12.99 -13.82
C GLY A 271 -16.74 13.63 -15.09
N VAL A 272 -16.05 14.63 -15.65
CA VAL A 272 -16.47 15.28 -16.92
C VAL A 272 -16.42 14.29 -18.08
N PHE A 273 -15.35 13.50 -18.18
CA PHE A 273 -15.23 12.49 -19.26
C PHE A 273 -16.33 11.44 -19.18
N TYR A 274 -16.66 10.96 -17.98
CA TYR A 274 -17.72 9.98 -17.78
C TYR A 274 -19.10 10.57 -18.12
N TYR A 275 -19.37 11.79 -17.66
CA TYR A 275 -20.62 12.49 -17.96
C TYR A 275 -20.81 12.74 -19.46
N LEU A 276 -19.75 13.09 -20.19
CA LEU A 276 -19.82 13.27 -21.64
C LEU A 276 -20.10 11.95 -22.37
N ASN A 277 -19.51 10.84 -21.93
CA ASN A 277 -19.76 9.52 -22.51
C ASN A 277 -21.20 9.00 -22.29
N GLU A 278 -21.88 9.44 -21.22
CA GLU A 278 -23.29 9.11 -21.00
C GLU A 278 -24.26 9.96 -21.86
N LEU A 279 -23.82 11.14 -22.30
CA LEU A 279 -24.63 12.06 -23.10
C LEU A 279 -24.59 11.74 -24.61
N PHE A 280 -23.57 11.05 -25.07
CA PHE A 280 -23.37 10.64 -26.49
C PHE A 280 -23.41 9.12 -26.63
#